data_879469bfbec7011b7f65a81a9a0baa8b
#
_entry.id   879469bfbec7011b7f65a81a9a0baa8b
#
_cell.length_a   1.000
_cell.length_b   1.000
_cell.length_c   1.000
_cell.angle_alpha   90.00
_cell.angle_beta   90.00
_cell.angle_gamma   90.00
#
_symmetry.space_group_name_H-M   'P 1'
#
loop_
_entity.id
_entity.type
_entity.pdbx_description
1 polymer ?
#
loop_
_entity_poly.entity_id
_entity_poly.type
_entity_poly.pdbx_seq_one_letter_code
_entity_poly.pdbx_strand_id
1 'polypeptide(L)' 'MKVTYDAVTDTLTIALRDAPIAESDEGKPGVILDYDTAGNLVSMEVLDASVRVHEPRTVTLATREQEPSMRGKP' A
#
# COMPACT_ATOMS: atom_id res chain seq x y z
N MET A 1 0.46 8.01 -5.89
CA MET A 1 -0.09 6.86 -5.14
C MET A 1 -1.58 6.76 -5.38
N LYS A 2 -2.07 5.56 -5.56
CA LYS A 2 -3.49 5.34 -5.81
C LYS A 2 -3.98 4.18 -4.95
N VAL A 3 -5.09 4.40 -4.25
CA VAL A 3 -5.70 3.35 -3.43
C VAL A 3 -7.03 2.98 -4.06
N THR A 4 -7.24 1.68 -4.27
CA THR A 4 -8.46 1.16 -4.90
C THR A 4 -9.01 0.03 -4.03
N TYR A 5 -10.30 0.11 -3.73
CA TYR A 5 -10.99 -1.01 -3.11
C TYR A 5 -11.98 -1.59 -4.11
N ASP A 6 -11.77 -2.86 -4.46
CA ASP A 6 -12.67 -3.58 -5.36
C ASP A 6 -13.60 -4.43 -4.51
N ALA A 7 -14.87 -4.01 -4.43
CA ALA A 7 -15.84 -4.68 -3.58
C ALA A 7 -16.27 -6.04 -4.15
N VAL A 8 -16.08 -6.26 -5.45
CA VAL A 8 -16.45 -7.54 -6.06
C VAL A 8 -15.48 -8.63 -5.61
N THR A 9 -14.19 -8.32 -5.62
CA THR A 9 -13.16 -9.27 -5.22
C THR A 9 -12.74 -9.10 -3.76
N ASP A 10 -13.26 -8.07 -3.10
CA ASP A 10 -12.89 -7.72 -1.73
C ASP A 10 -11.39 -7.52 -1.59
N THR A 11 -10.80 -6.78 -2.54
CA THR A 11 -9.37 -6.55 -2.59
C THR A 11 -9.08 -5.07 -2.47
N LEU A 12 -8.17 -4.73 -1.56
CA LEU A 12 -7.66 -3.38 -1.41
C LEU A 12 -6.26 -3.32 -2.02
N THR A 13 -6.07 -2.41 -2.97
CA THR A 13 -4.79 -2.24 -3.65
C THR A 13 -4.25 -0.85 -3.36
N ILE A 14 -2.99 -0.79 -2.94
CA ILE A 14 -2.27 0.46 -2.73
C ILE A 14 -1.14 0.51 -3.74
N ALA A 15 -1.31 1.31 -4.78
CA ALA A 15 -0.30 1.47 -5.82
C ALA A 15 0.60 2.65 -5.46
N LEU A 16 1.87 2.35 -5.21
CA LEU A 16 2.85 3.33 -4.76
C LEU A 16 3.48 4.06 -5.93
N ARG A 17 3.54 3.42 -7.09
CA ARG A 17 4.09 4.00 -8.31
C ARG A 17 3.40 3.37 -9.50
N ASP A 18 3.52 4.03 -10.64
CA ASP A 18 2.96 3.56 -11.90
C ASP A 18 4.08 2.88 -12.69
N ALA A 19 4.22 1.59 -12.52
CA ALA A 19 5.25 0.80 -13.18
C ALA A 19 4.73 -0.61 -13.42
N PRO A 20 5.22 -1.29 -14.46
CA PRO A 20 4.84 -2.68 -14.69
C PRO A 20 5.32 -3.58 -13.57
N ILE A 21 4.50 -4.56 -13.21
CA ILE A 21 4.85 -5.52 -12.18
C ILE A 21 5.61 -6.66 -12.82
N ALA A 22 6.80 -6.94 -12.30
CA ALA A 22 7.64 -8.04 -12.77
C ALA A 22 7.51 -9.26 -11.88
N GLU A 23 7.34 -9.06 -10.58
CA GLU A 23 7.24 -10.14 -9.62
C GLU A 23 6.24 -9.79 -8.54
N SER A 24 5.59 -10.82 -8.00
CA SER A 24 4.68 -10.67 -6.86
C SER A 24 5.04 -11.72 -5.83
N ASP A 25 4.95 -11.34 -4.56
CA ASP A 25 5.31 -12.21 -3.45
C ASP A 25 4.21 -12.16 -2.40
N GLU A 26 3.70 -13.33 -2.05
CA GLU A 26 2.70 -13.46 -0.98
C GLU A 26 3.37 -14.12 0.22
N GLY A 27 4.25 -13.36 0.88
CA GLY A 27 4.98 -13.87 2.04
C GLY A 27 4.09 -14.17 3.23
N LYS A 28 2.99 -13.45 3.36
CA LYS A 28 1.95 -13.70 4.35
C LYS A 28 0.65 -13.95 3.61
N PRO A 29 -0.15 -14.94 4.03
CA PRO A 29 -1.41 -15.23 3.33
C PRO A 29 -2.29 -13.98 3.23
N GLY A 30 -2.75 -13.70 2.03
CA GLY A 30 -3.67 -12.61 1.77
C GLY A 30 -3.02 -11.23 1.62
N VAL A 31 -1.70 -11.12 1.71
CA VAL A 31 -1.00 -9.86 1.49
C VAL A 31 0.05 -10.08 0.40
N ILE A 32 -0.14 -9.41 -0.72
CA ILE A 32 0.71 -9.58 -1.89
C ILE A 32 1.52 -8.30 -2.10
N LEU A 33 2.82 -8.45 -2.26
CA LEU A 33 3.73 -7.33 -2.57
C LEU A 33 4.18 -7.48 -4.02
N ASP A 34 4.01 -6.42 -4.80
CA ASP A 34 4.32 -6.42 -6.22
C ASP A 34 5.56 -5.57 -6.48
N TYR A 35 6.48 -6.10 -7.28
CA TYR A 35 7.78 -5.46 -7.52
C TYR A 35 8.03 -5.27 -9.01
N ASP A 36 8.79 -4.24 -9.37
CA ASP A 36 9.22 -4.03 -10.74
C ASP A 36 10.51 -4.82 -11.03
N THR A 37 11.05 -4.65 -12.25
CA THR A 37 12.23 -5.40 -12.66
C THR A 37 13.48 -5.01 -11.87
N ALA A 38 13.49 -3.81 -11.28
CA ALA A 38 14.61 -3.35 -10.48
C ALA A 38 14.48 -3.72 -9.00
N GLY A 39 13.39 -4.41 -8.63
CA GLY A 39 13.16 -4.81 -7.25
C GLY A 39 12.50 -3.76 -6.39
N ASN A 40 11.98 -2.68 -6.99
CA ASN A 40 11.26 -1.66 -6.24
C ASN A 40 9.83 -2.11 -6.02
N LEU A 41 9.29 -1.78 -4.84
CA LEU A 41 7.90 -2.06 -4.51
C LEU A 41 7.00 -1.15 -5.33
N VAL A 42 6.11 -1.76 -6.11
CA VAL A 42 5.15 -1.04 -6.96
C VAL A 42 3.82 -0.90 -6.25
N SER A 43 3.31 -1.99 -5.71
CA SER A 43 1.99 -1.98 -5.08
C SER A 43 1.88 -3.05 -4.02
N MET A 44 0.84 -2.93 -3.20
CA MET A 44 0.47 -3.91 -2.19
C MET A 44 -0.99 -4.26 -2.42
N GLU A 45 -1.33 -5.55 -2.30
CA GLU A 45 -2.70 -6.01 -2.45
C GLU A 45 -3.11 -6.75 -1.19
N VAL A 46 -4.23 -6.37 -0.62
CA VAL A 46 -4.77 -7.02 0.57
C VAL A 46 -6.04 -7.74 0.17
N LEU A 47 -6.00 -9.07 0.21
CA LEU A 47 -7.15 -9.91 -0.11
C LEU A 47 -8.03 -10.04 1.12
N ASP A 48 -9.33 -10.28 0.91
CA ASP A 48 -10.29 -10.34 2.00
C ASP A 48 -10.23 -9.07 2.85
N ALA A 49 -10.17 -7.94 2.17
CA ALA A 49 -9.91 -6.67 2.85
C ALA A 49 -10.97 -6.32 3.87
N SER A 50 -12.23 -6.72 3.65
CA SER A 50 -13.30 -6.37 4.58
C SER A 50 -13.12 -6.97 5.97
N VAL A 51 -12.39 -8.09 6.08
CA VAL A 51 -12.13 -8.71 7.37
C VAL A 51 -10.75 -8.40 7.90
N ARG A 52 -9.85 -7.88 7.08
CA ARG A 52 -8.48 -7.58 7.49
C ARG A 52 -8.25 -6.12 7.79
N VAL A 53 -9.00 -5.25 7.14
CA VAL A 53 -8.84 -3.81 7.25
C VAL A 53 -10.09 -3.23 7.88
N HIS A 54 -9.90 -2.32 8.83
CA HIS A 54 -11.03 -1.59 9.38
C HIS A 54 -11.50 -0.58 8.35
N GLU A 55 -12.73 -0.73 7.88
CA GLU A 55 -13.34 0.19 6.92
C GLU A 55 -12.52 0.34 5.63
N PRO A 56 -12.52 -0.69 4.75
CA PRO A 56 -11.70 -0.65 3.55
C PRO A 56 -12.14 0.40 2.52
N ARG A 57 -13.32 0.98 2.67
CA ARG A 57 -13.82 1.99 1.74
C ARG A 57 -13.35 3.39 2.11
N THR A 58 -12.66 3.55 3.24
CA THR A 58 -12.25 4.86 3.73
C THR A 58 -10.76 4.87 3.98
N VAL A 59 -10.09 5.88 3.42
CA VAL A 59 -8.65 6.08 3.62
C VAL A 59 -8.46 7.47 4.20
N THR A 60 -7.70 7.53 5.28
CA THR A 60 -7.34 8.81 5.88
C THR A 60 -5.86 9.03 5.65
N LEU A 61 -5.52 10.13 5.00
CA LEU A 61 -4.12 10.54 4.84
C LEU A 61 -3.86 11.66 5.83
N ALA A 62 -2.90 11.44 6.71
CA ALA A 62 -2.47 12.48 7.65
C ALA A 62 -1.00 12.75 7.42
N THR A 63 -0.65 14.02 7.37
CA THR A 63 0.75 14.39 7.29
C THR A 63 1.16 14.96 8.65
N ARG A 64 2.41 14.69 9.00
CA ARG A 64 2.98 15.24 10.22
C ARG A 64 4.29 15.90 9.83
N GLU A 65 4.35 17.22 10.08
CA GLU A 65 5.51 17.99 9.69
C GLU A 65 6.05 18.72 10.91
N GLN A 66 7.35 18.73 11.01
CA GLN A 66 8.03 19.45 12.07
C GLN A 66 9.09 20.32 11.45
N GLU A 67 9.37 21.45 12.11
CA GLU A 67 10.44 22.31 11.66
C GLU A 67 11.77 21.55 11.74
N PRO A 68 12.54 21.50 10.66
CA PRO A 68 13.80 20.78 10.68
C PRO A 68 14.75 21.29 11.78
N SER A 69 14.75 22.59 12.04
CA SER A 69 15.63 23.15 13.05
C SER A 69 15.26 22.70 14.46
N MET A 70 14.02 22.28 14.65
CA MET A 70 13.57 21.82 15.95
C MET A 70 14.05 20.41 16.25
N ARG A 71 14.40 19.69 15.23
CA ARG A 71 14.81 18.32 15.39
C ARG A 71 16.19 18.20 15.98
N GLY A 72 16.85 19.22 15.86
CA GLY A 72 18.20 19.12 16.32
C GLY A 72 18.91 17.95 15.79
N LYS A 73 18.08 17.55 15.57
CA LYS A 73 18.29 16.79 15.52
C LYS A 73 18.53 16.06 15.57
N PRO A 74 18.60 15.80 15.40
CA PRO A 74 18.65 15.03 15.84
C PRO A 74 19.05 15.02 16.29
#